data_332da4da5c11243cf2365d2a094fc05f
#
_entry.id   332da4da5c11243cf2365d2a094fc05f
#
_cell.length_a   1.000
_cell.length_b   1.000
_cell.length_c   1.000
_cell.angle_alpha   90.00
_cell.angle_beta   90.00
_cell.angle_gamma   90.00
#
_symmetry.space_group_name_H-M   'P 1'
#
loop_
_entity.id
_entity.type
_entity.pdbx_description
1 polymer ?
#
loop_
_entity_poly.entity_id
_entity_poly.type
_entity_poly.pdbx_seq_one_letter_code
_entity_poly.pdbx_strand_id
1 'polypeptide(L)'
;SDVYKRQLWYNALRFIADLVREGGNGLLADSLDAQAEVTGKSFVEVFRNEYGYLLDYVDGNMMDWSVRPNMIFTVAFDYSPLDRVQKKQVLDIVTKELLTPKGLRTLSPKSGGYNPNYVGPQIQRDYAYHQGTAWPWLMGFYMEAYLRIYKMSGISFVERQLIGLEDEMTSHCVGSLPELFDGNPPFKGRGAVSFAMNVAEILRILKLLSKYNL
;
A
#
# COMPACT_ATOMS: atom_id res chain seq x y z
N SER A 1 -8.19 -4.17 8.59
CA SER A 1 -8.23 -4.69 7.22
C SER A 1 -7.82 -6.15 7.17
N ASP A 2 -8.69 -7.02 6.68
CA ASP A 2 -8.39 -8.45 6.53
C ASP A 2 -7.54 -8.73 5.29
N VAL A 3 -7.79 -8.03 4.19
CA VAL A 3 -7.02 -8.19 2.95
C VAL A 3 -5.52 -8.04 3.21
N TYR A 4 -5.12 -7.04 4.01
CA TYR A 4 -3.73 -6.82 4.38
C TYR A 4 -3.15 -7.97 5.23
N LYS A 5 -3.87 -8.41 6.27
CA LYS A 5 -3.45 -9.51 7.14
C LYS A 5 -3.30 -10.84 6.38
N ARG A 6 -4.26 -11.15 5.51
CA ARG A 6 -4.23 -12.39 4.70
C ARG A 6 -3.10 -12.37 3.69
N GLN A 7 -2.81 -11.20 3.08
CA GLN A 7 -1.65 -11.04 2.22
C GLN A 7 -0.33 -11.25 2.98
N LEU A 8 -0.20 -10.69 4.18
CA LEU A 8 0.99 -10.91 5.03
C LEU A 8 1.16 -12.39 5.37
N TRP A 9 0.08 -13.09 5.69
CA TRP A 9 0.12 -14.53 5.97
C TRP A 9 0.58 -15.34 4.76
N TYR A 10 0.01 -15.08 3.59
CA TYR A 10 0.43 -15.72 2.35
C TYR A 10 1.92 -15.47 2.07
N ASN A 11 2.36 -14.22 2.17
CA ASN A 11 3.75 -13.85 1.94
C ASN A 11 4.68 -14.53 2.94
N ALA A 12 4.29 -14.64 4.20
CA ALA A 12 5.08 -15.33 5.24
C ALA A 12 5.23 -16.83 4.94
N LEU A 13 4.15 -17.51 4.55
CA LEU A 13 4.19 -18.93 4.19
C LEU A 13 5.19 -19.19 3.05
N ARG A 14 5.12 -18.40 1.98
CA ARG A 14 6.02 -18.53 0.83
C ARG A 14 7.47 -18.19 1.18
N PHE A 15 7.69 -17.11 1.91
CA PHE A 15 9.02 -16.70 2.34
C PHE A 15 9.68 -17.77 3.23
N ILE A 16 8.94 -18.31 4.21
CA ILE A 16 9.47 -19.34 5.10
C ILE A 16 9.69 -20.65 4.33
N ALA A 17 8.83 -21.00 3.37
CA ALA A 17 9.03 -22.18 2.52
C ALA A 17 10.37 -22.11 1.78
N ASP A 18 10.68 -20.97 1.16
CA ASP A 18 11.96 -20.78 0.47
C ASP A 18 13.15 -20.86 1.44
N LEU A 19 13.08 -20.18 2.58
CA LEU A 19 14.14 -20.19 3.59
C LEU A 19 14.42 -21.60 4.14
N VAL A 20 13.36 -22.35 4.43
CA VAL A 20 13.46 -23.75 4.93
C VAL A 20 14.00 -24.70 3.84
N ARG A 21 13.66 -24.46 2.58
CA ARG A 21 14.17 -25.23 1.44
C ARG A 21 15.69 -24.99 1.26
N GLU A 22 16.13 -23.74 1.35
CA GLU A 22 17.54 -23.38 1.35
C GLU A 22 18.30 -24.05 2.52
N GLY A 23 17.66 -24.18 3.68
CA GLY A 23 18.18 -24.89 4.85
C GLY A 23 18.16 -26.43 4.74
N GLY A 24 17.72 -27.00 3.61
CA GLY A 24 17.73 -28.44 3.33
C GLY A 24 16.52 -29.22 3.84
N ASN A 25 15.49 -28.59 4.40
CA ASN A 25 14.28 -29.25 4.86
C ASN A 25 13.14 -29.15 3.81
N GLY A 26 13.25 -29.91 2.73
CA GLY A 26 12.30 -29.93 1.62
C GLY A 26 10.89 -30.34 2.03
N LEU A 27 10.73 -31.32 2.93
CA LEU A 27 9.40 -31.80 3.36
C LEU A 27 8.58 -30.70 4.05
N LEU A 28 9.24 -29.92 4.92
CA LEU A 28 8.57 -28.80 5.58
C LEU A 28 8.25 -27.68 4.57
N ALA A 29 9.18 -27.40 3.66
CA ALA A 29 8.97 -26.41 2.60
C ALA A 29 7.75 -26.75 1.72
N ASP A 30 7.62 -28.01 1.29
CA ASP A 30 6.50 -28.46 0.48
C ASP A 30 5.15 -28.40 1.23
N SER A 31 5.17 -28.68 2.54
CA SER A 31 3.98 -28.50 3.39
C SER A 31 3.54 -27.04 3.49
N LEU A 32 4.50 -26.10 3.63
CA LEU A 32 4.23 -24.66 3.68
C LEU A 32 3.73 -24.14 2.32
N ASP A 33 4.30 -24.63 1.22
CA ASP A 33 3.83 -24.29 -0.13
C ASP A 33 2.40 -24.78 -0.38
N ALA A 34 2.06 -26.00 0.04
CA ALA A 34 0.69 -26.51 -0.05
C ALA A 34 -0.30 -25.64 0.74
N GLN A 35 0.07 -25.19 1.94
CA GLN A 35 -0.74 -24.24 2.71
C GLN A 35 -0.86 -22.89 2.01
N ALA A 36 0.23 -22.38 1.42
CA ALA A 36 0.22 -21.13 0.67
C ALA A 36 -0.70 -21.23 -0.56
N GLU A 37 -0.71 -22.35 -1.28
CA GLU A 37 -1.62 -22.55 -2.42
C GLU A 37 -3.09 -22.49 -2.03
N VAL A 38 -3.48 -23.18 -0.96
CA VAL A 38 -4.87 -23.13 -0.44
C VAL A 38 -5.21 -21.70 -0.01
N THR A 39 -4.31 -21.05 0.73
CA THR A 39 -4.49 -19.67 1.19
C THR A 39 -4.64 -18.71 0.00
N GLY A 40 -3.80 -18.85 -1.03
CA GLY A 40 -3.82 -17.97 -2.21
C GLY A 40 -5.11 -18.12 -3.03
N LYS A 41 -5.57 -19.34 -3.25
CA LYS A 41 -6.85 -19.62 -3.93
C LYS A 41 -8.02 -19.00 -3.18
N SER A 42 -8.13 -19.30 -1.89
CA SER A 42 -9.18 -18.75 -1.02
C SER A 42 -9.11 -17.20 -0.95
N PHE A 43 -7.91 -16.63 -0.91
CA PHE A 43 -7.74 -15.17 -0.93
C PHE A 43 -8.35 -14.53 -2.18
N VAL A 44 -8.04 -15.07 -3.36
CA VAL A 44 -8.56 -14.53 -4.63
C VAL A 44 -10.08 -14.72 -4.72
N GLU A 45 -10.60 -15.89 -4.33
CA GLU A 45 -12.03 -16.18 -4.35
C GLU A 45 -12.85 -15.27 -3.41
N VAL A 46 -12.30 -14.97 -2.24
CA VAL A 46 -13.02 -14.21 -1.20
C VAL A 46 -12.88 -12.71 -1.38
N PHE A 47 -11.67 -12.23 -1.68
CA PHE A 47 -11.41 -10.78 -1.66
C PHE A 47 -11.50 -10.10 -3.02
N ARG A 48 -11.32 -10.81 -4.14
CA ARG A 48 -11.39 -10.19 -5.45
C ARG A 48 -12.85 -10.03 -5.89
N ASN A 49 -13.23 -8.78 -6.14
CA ASN A 49 -14.59 -8.47 -6.59
C ASN A 49 -14.71 -8.41 -8.13
N GLU A 50 -15.93 -8.28 -8.61
CA GLU A 50 -16.27 -8.21 -10.04
C GLU A 50 -15.66 -7.01 -10.79
N TYR A 51 -15.31 -5.92 -10.06
CA TYR A 51 -14.66 -4.73 -10.63
C TYR A 51 -13.14 -4.86 -10.70
N GLY A 52 -12.57 -5.99 -10.27
CA GLY A 52 -11.14 -6.30 -10.38
C GLY A 52 -10.27 -5.70 -9.28
N TYR A 53 -10.83 -5.18 -8.20
CA TYR A 53 -10.07 -4.78 -7.01
C TYR A 53 -10.40 -5.67 -5.81
N LEU A 54 -9.78 -5.40 -4.66
CA LEU A 54 -9.93 -6.25 -3.47
C LEU A 54 -10.80 -5.55 -2.42
N LEU A 55 -11.72 -6.33 -1.84
CA LEU A 55 -12.49 -5.94 -0.66
C LEU A 55 -11.56 -5.72 0.53
N ASP A 56 -11.84 -4.74 1.39
CA ASP A 56 -10.97 -4.46 2.54
C ASP A 56 -11.14 -5.49 3.66
N TYR A 57 -12.37 -5.92 3.92
CA TYR A 57 -12.66 -7.06 4.79
C TYR A 57 -13.92 -7.82 4.31
N VAL A 58 -14.01 -9.09 4.76
CA VAL A 58 -15.17 -9.94 4.56
C VAL A 58 -15.47 -10.67 5.87
N ASP A 59 -16.71 -10.55 6.34
CA ASP A 59 -17.22 -11.25 7.53
C ASP A 59 -18.58 -11.89 7.21
N GLY A 60 -18.58 -13.17 6.91
CA GLY A 60 -19.76 -13.87 6.41
C GLY A 60 -20.30 -13.21 5.14
N ASN A 61 -21.51 -12.65 5.22
CA ASN A 61 -22.17 -11.95 4.11
C ASN A 61 -21.85 -10.43 4.08
N MET A 62 -21.14 -9.92 5.07
CA MET A 62 -20.74 -8.52 5.11
C MET A 62 -19.43 -8.33 4.35
N MET A 63 -19.45 -7.44 3.35
CA MET A 63 -18.31 -7.14 2.50
C MET A 63 -18.05 -5.64 2.49
N ASP A 64 -16.82 -5.22 2.79
CA ASP A 64 -16.41 -3.82 2.65
C ASP A 64 -15.91 -3.54 1.22
N TRP A 65 -16.72 -2.87 0.44
CA TRP A 65 -16.46 -2.45 -0.94
C TRP A 65 -15.66 -1.15 -1.04
N SER A 66 -15.31 -0.56 0.09
CA SER A 66 -14.55 0.70 0.11
C SER A 66 -13.19 0.52 -0.56
N VAL A 67 -12.85 1.44 -1.46
CA VAL A 67 -11.51 1.47 -2.04
C VAL A 67 -10.56 2.08 -1.02
N ARG A 68 -9.70 1.22 -0.46
CA ARG A 68 -8.69 1.54 0.56
C ARG A 68 -7.29 1.13 0.08
N PRO A 69 -6.23 1.76 0.59
CA PRO A 69 -4.86 1.49 0.12
C PRO A 69 -4.33 0.10 0.52
N ASN A 70 -4.97 -0.60 1.45
CA ASN A 70 -4.51 -1.88 1.99
C ASN A 70 -4.27 -2.95 0.91
N MET A 71 -4.99 -2.89 -0.20
CA MET A 71 -4.81 -3.81 -1.32
C MET A 71 -3.47 -3.64 -2.06
N ILE A 72 -2.78 -2.49 -1.91
CA ILE A 72 -1.52 -2.24 -2.64
C ILE A 72 -0.40 -3.19 -2.23
N PHE A 73 -0.43 -3.70 -1.00
CA PHE A 73 0.56 -4.65 -0.50
C PHE A 73 0.57 -5.96 -1.30
N THR A 74 -0.58 -6.36 -1.88
CA THR A 74 -0.66 -7.54 -2.74
C THR A 74 0.13 -7.39 -4.04
N VAL A 75 0.40 -6.16 -4.46
CA VAL A 75 1.19 -5.85 -5.65
C VAL A 75 2.65 -5.58 -5.30
N ALA A 76 2.90 -4.97 -4.15
CA ALA A 76 4.22 -4.55 -3.71
C ALA A 76 5.09 -5.70 -3.18
N PHE A 77 4.51 -6.72 -2.55
CA PHE A 77 5.26 -7.81 -1.96
C PHE A 77 5.77 -8.83 -3.00
N ASP A 78 6.87 -9.52 -2.65
CA ASP A 78 7.49 -10.53 -3.50
C ASP A 78 6.55 -11.68 -3.80
N TYR A 79 5.89 -12.21 -2.78
CA TYR A 79 4.90 -13.27 -2.92
C TYR A 79 3.49 -12.70 -2.90
N SER A 80 2.75 -12.98 -3.96
CA SER A 80 1.39 -12.50 -4.13
C SER A 80 0.52 -13.59 -4.75
N PRO A 81 -0.71 -13.79 -4.26
CA PRO A 81 -1.65 -14.74 -4.87
C PRO A 81 -2.26 -14.21 -6.18
N LEU A 82 -2.04 -12.93 -6.51
CA LEU A 82 -2.58 -12.30 -7.72
C LEU A 82 -1.67 -12.53 -8.92
N ASP A 83 -2.26 -12.80 -10.08
CA ASP A 83 -1.55 -12.78 -11.36
C ASP A 83 -1.22 -11.33 -11.80
N ARG A 84 -0.50 -11.19 -12.92
CA ARG A 84 -0.05 -9.89 -13.43
C ARG A 84 -1.22 -8.97 -13.84
N VAL A 85 -2.29 -9.51 -14.40
CA VAL A 85 -3.46 -8.74 -14.82
C VAL A 85 -4.20 -8.23 -13.60
N GLN A 86 -4.43 -9.08 -12.63
CA GLN A 86 -5.07 -8.75 -11.36
C GLN A 86 -4.26 -7.70 -10.58
N LYS A 87 -2.94 -7.85 -10.50
CA LYS A 87 -2.04 -6.85 -9.91
C LYS A 87 -2.17 -5.49 -10.58
N LYS A 88 -2.23 -5.48 -11.91
CA LYS A 88 -2.40 -4.23 -12.66
C LYS A 88 -3.76 -3.58 -12.37
N GLN A 89 -4.84 -4.35 -12.30
CA GLN A 89 -6.17 -3.84 -11.95
C GLN A 89 -6.18 -3.19 -10.55
N VAL A 90 -5.55 -3.84 -9.56
CA VAL A 90 -5.40 -3.27 -8.21
C VAL A 90 -4.58 -1.97 -8.24
N LEU A 91 -3.46 -1.94 -8.96
CA LEU A 91 -2.65 -0.73 -9.10
C LEU A 91 -3.44 0.40 -9.77
N ASP A 92 -4.18 0.11 -10.83
CA ASP A 92 -4.95 1.09 -11.59
C ASP A 92 -6.05 1.75 -10.71
N ILE A 93 -6.78 0.97 -9.92
CA ILE A 93 -7.81 1.52 -9.03
C ILE A 93 -7.20 2.36 -7.89
N VAL A 94 -6.09 1.90 -7.29
CA VAL A 94 -5.36 2.67 -6.27
C VAL A 94 -4.85 3.98 -6.85
N THR A 95 -4.27 3.96 -8.04
CA THR A 95 -3.81 5.17 -8.73
C THR A 95 -4.96 6.14 -8.97
N LYS A 96 -6.07 5.65 -9.50
CA LYS A 96 -7.22 6.48 -9.87
C LYS A 96 -7.93 7.11 -8.68
N GLU A 97 -8.10 6.36 -7.59
CA GLU A 97 -8.97 6.76 -6.48
C GLU A 97 -8.21 7.33 -5.28
N LEU A 98 -6.97 6.88 -5.06
CA LEU A 98 -6.26 7.15 -3.81
C LEU A 98 -5.01 8.00 -3.97
N LEU A 99 -4.38 8.02 -5.14
CA LEU A 99 -3.13 8.74 -5.32
C LEU A 99 -3.33 10.26 -5.18
N THR A 100 -2.48 10.88 -4.38
CA THR A 100 -2.33 12.34 -4.26
C THR A 100 -0.86 12.72 -4.42
N PRO A 101 -0.52 13.99 -4.64
CA PRO A 101 0.88 14.41 -4.68
C PRO A 101 1.66 14.18 -3.37
N LYS A 102 0.95 13.95 -2.24
CA LYS A 102 1.54 13.90 -0.90
C LYS A 102 1.40 12.55 -0.19
N GLY A 103 0.72 11.58 -0.79
CA GLY A 103 0.49 10.26 -0.18
C GLY A 103 -0.66 9.51 -0.84
N LEU A 104 -0.95 8.30 -0.38
CA LEU A 104 -2.19 7.63 -0.70
C LEU A 104 -3.29 7.99 0.30
N ARG A 105 -4.47 8.33 -0.20
CA ARG A 105 -5.67 8.46 0.64
C ARG A 105 -6.00 7.13 1.32
N THR A 106 -6.43 7.20 2.55
CA THR A 106 -6.88 6.04 3.32
C THR A 106 -8.27 5.54 2.94
N LEU A 107 -9.04 6.36 2.21
CA LEU A 107 -10.35 6.04 1.68
C LEU A 107 -10.60 6.83 0.39
N SER A 108 -11.26 6.21 -0.59
CA SER A 108 -11.66 6.90 -1.81
C SER A 108 -12.68 8.01 -1.53
N PRO A 109 -12.57 9.17 -2.22
CA PRO A 109 -13.58 10.24 -2.16
C PRO A 109 -15.01 9.80 -2.54
N LYS A 110 -15.15 8.67 -3.21
CA LYS A 110 -16.44 8.10 -3.62
C LYS A 110 -17.08 7.20 -2.57
N SER A 111 -16.32 6.83 -1.53
CA SER A 111 -16.82 5.97 -0.46
C SER A 111 -17.59 6.78 0.59
N GLY A 112 -18.64 6.17 1.14
CA GLY A 112 -19.34 6.73 2.30
C GLY A 112 -18.40 6.94 3.49
N GLY A 113 -18.61 8.02 4.24
CA GLY A 113 -17.77 8.36 5.38
C GLY A 113 -16.42 9.02 5.02
N TYR A 114 -16.19 9.38 3.76
CA TYR A 114 -14.98 10.10 3.36
C TYR A 114 -14.82 11.42 4.13
N ASN A 115 -13.73 11.54 4.87
CA ASN A 115 -13.39 12.72 5.66
C ASN A 115 -11.88 13.03 5.48
N PRO A 116 -11.53 13.90 4.52
CA PRO A 116 -10.14 14.14 4.13
C PRO A 116 -9.38 15.09 5.06
N ASN A 117 -10.05 15.82 5.97
CA ASN A 117 -9.44 16.89 6.72
C ASN A 117 -9.16 16.47 8.16
N TYR A 118 -7.87 16.48 8.55
CA TYR A 118 -7.44 16.14 9.89
C TYR A 118 -7.38 17.42 10.76
N VAL A 119 -8.55 17.90 11.17
CA VAL A 119 -8.71 19.18 11.87
C VAL A 119 -9.73 19.09 13.02
N GLY A 120 -9.73 20.07 13.91
CA GLY A 120 -10.69 20.18 15.02
C GLY A 120 -10.28 19.44 16.30
N PRO A 121 -11.24 19.20 17.22
CA PRO A 121 -11.03 18.44 18.45
C PRO A 121 -10.59 17.01 18.17
N GLN A 122 -10.01 16.33 19.17
CA GLN A 122 -9.45 14.97 19.03
C GLN A 122 -10.45 14.01 18.39
N ILE A 123 -11.69 13.97 18.84
CA ILE A 123 -12.70 13.05 18.31
C ILE A 123 -12.94 13.23 16.80
N GLN A 124 -12.87 14.46 16.29
CA GLN A 124 -13.01 14.71 14.84
C GLN A 124 -11.77 14.27 14.09
N ARG A 125 -10.58 14.49 14.66
CA ARG A 125 -9.32 14.03 14.08
C ARG A 125 -9.23 12.52 14.06
N ASP A 126 -9.61 11.84 15.13
CA ASP A 126 -9.63 10.39 15.23
C ASP A 126 -10.58 9.79 14.19
N TYR A 127 -11.73 10.41 13.98
CA TYR A 127 -12.67 10.01 12.92
C TYR A 127 -12.08 10.19 11.50
N ALA A 128 -11.29 11.26 11.26
CA ALA A 128 -10.69 11.52 9.96
C ALA A 128 -9.44 10.65 9.68
N TYR A 129 -8.78 10.14 10.72
CA TYR A 129 -7.43 9.58 10.70
C TYR A 129 -7.20 8.50 9.63
N HIS A 130 -8.22 7.67 9.37
CA HIS A 130 -8.22 6.62 8.35
C HIS A 130 -9.40 6.70 7.38
N GLN A 131 -10.02 7.87 7.22
CA GLN A 131 -11.22 8.04 6.41
C GLN A 131 -11.05 9.04 5.26
N GLY A 132 -9.82 9.17 4.75
CA GLY A 132 -9.59 10.02 3.58
C GLY A 132 -8.31 10.86 3.64
N THR A 133 -7.67 10.97 4.79
CA THR A 133 -6.33 11.58 4.91
C THR A 133 -5.31 10.83 4.07
N ALA A 134 -4.30 11.54 3.57
CA ALA A 134 -3.25 10.97 2.72
C ALA A 134 -1.98 10.68 3.53
N TRP A 135 -1.42 9.49 3.36
CA TRP A 135 -0.28 9.00 4.13
C TRP A 135 0.94 8.76 3.24
N PRO A 136 2.06 9.48 3.48
CA PRO A 136 3.27 9.35 2.65
C PRO A 136 3.93 7.97 2.69
N TRP A 137 3.94 7.26 3.83
CA TRP A 137 4.59 5.95 3.91
C TRP A 137 3.96 4.91 2.95
N LEU A 138 2.68 5.04 2.66
CA LEU A 138 2.00 4.19 1.68
C LEU A 138 2.54 4.41 0.25
N MET A 139 3.13 5.58 -0.02
CA MET A 139 3.77 5.84 -1.32
C MET A 139 4.96 4.93 -1.58
N GLY A 140 5.68 4.51 -0.55
CA GLY A 140 6.77 3.56 -0.71
C GLY A 140 6.28 2.25 -1.33
N PHE A 141 5.23 1.65 -0.79
CA PHE A 141 4.63 0.43 -1.35
C PHE A 141 3.97 0.67 -2.71
N TYR A 142 3.33 1.81 -2.91
CA TYR A 142 2.75 2.18 -4.19
C TYR A 142 3.81 2.30 -5.30
N MET A 143 4.89 3.02 -5.04
CA MET A 143 6.00 3.19 -5.99
C MET A 143 6.68 1.86 -6.32
N GLU A 144 6.89 0.99 -5.32
CA GLU A 144 7.40 -0.35 -5.55
C GLU A 144 6.44 -1.18 -6.41
N ALA A 145 5.14 -1.18 -6.10
CA ALA A 145 4.11 -1.84 -6.90
C ALA A 145 4.13 -1.33 -8.35
N TYR A 146 4.26 -0.02 -8.54
CA TYR A 146 4.35 0.60 -9.85
C TYR A 146 5.57 0.11 -10.64
N LEU A 147 6.75 0.08 -10.02
CA LEU A 147 7.98 -0.44 -10.62
C LEU A 147 7.89 -1.94 -10.92
N ARG A 148 7.22 -2.73 -10.09
CA ARG A 148 7.00 -4.17 -10.35
C ARG A 148 6.17 -4.41 -11.61
N ILE A 149 5.18 -3.58 -11.89
CA ILE A 149 4.32 -3.68 -13.07
C ILE A 149 4.99 -3.10 -14.32
N TYR A 150 5.53 -1.88 -14.22
CA TYR A 150 6.01 -1.10 -15.37
C TYR A 150 7.52 -1.20 -15.61
N LYS A 151 8.28 -1.76 -14.64
CA LYS A 151 9.74 -1.92 -14.76
C LYS A 151 10.42 -0.58 -15.09
N MET A 152 11.37 -0.59 -16.02
CA MET A 152 12.11 0.60 -16.44
C MET A 152 11.21 1.75 -16.91
N SER A 153 10.10 1.47 -17.56
CA SER A 153 9.16 2.52 -18.02
C SER A 153 8.45 3.26 -16.88
N GLY A 154 8.47 2.71 -15.66
CA GLY A 154 7.89 3.32 -14.47
C GLY A 154 8.80 4.31 -13.74
N ILE A 155 10.10 4.33 -14.03
CA ILE A 155 11.10 5.09 -13.27
C ILE A 155 10.77 6.58 -13.26
N SER A 156 10.59 7.21 -14.41
CA SER A 156 10.31 8.66 -14.50
C SER A 156 9.02 9.08 -13.78
N PHE A 157 8.05 8.18 -13.70
CA PHE A 157 6.83 8.44 -12.91
C PHE A 157 7.16 8.46 -11.41
N VAL A 158 7.89 7.45 -10.93
CA VAL A 158 8.27 7.35 -9.51
C VAL A 158 9.15 8.52 -9.07
N GLU A 159 10.12 8.91 -9.89
CA GLU A 159 10.98 10.08 -9.64
C GLU A 159 10.16 11.36 -9.48
N ARG A 160 9.15 11.59 -10.33
CA ARG A 160 8.26 12.75 -10.20
C ARG A 160 7.43 12.74 -8.91
N GLN A 161 7.02 11.56 -8.42
CA GLN A 161 6.33 11.47 -7.13
C GLN A 161 7.26 11.84 -5.97
N LEU A 162 8.54 11.45 -6.04
CA LEU A 162 9.54 11.77 -5.02
C LEU A 162 9.82 13.28 -4.93
N ILE A 163 9.92 13.97 -6.06
CA ILE A 163 10.10 15.44 -6.10
C ILE A 163 8.96 16.14 -5.34
N GLY A 164 7.71 15.71 -5.52
CA GLY A 164 6.57 16.28 -4.80
C GLY A 164 6.62 16.12 -3.28
N LEU A 165 7.34 15.10 -2.78
CA LEU A 165 7.56 14.89 -1.34
C LEU A 165 8.80 15.63 -0.83
N GLU A 166 9.83 15.80 -1.66
CA GLU A 166 11.04 16.54 -1.31
C GLU A 166 10.74 18.01 -0.96
N ASP A 167 9.86 18.65 -1.72
CA ASP A 167 9.42 20.03 -1.45
C ASP A 167 8.84 20.20 -0.03
N GLU A 168 8.18 19.16 0.50
CA GLU A 168 7.60 19.20 1.86
C GLU A 168 8.67 19.17 2.96
N MET A 169 9.85 18.63 2.69
CA MET A 169 10.95 18.61 3.65
C MET A 169 11.51 20.00 4.00
N THR A 170 11.08 21.02 3.28
CA THR A 170 11.44 22.43 3.56
C THR A 170 10.26 23.25 4.08
N SER A 171 9.03 22.74 3.97
CA SER A 171 7.81 23.50 4.26
C SER A 171 7.24 23.24 5.65
N HIS A 172 7.12 21.98 6.07
CA HIS A 172 6.46 21.61 7.32
C HIS A 172 7.46 21.27 8.42
N CYS A 173 8.48 20.49 8.11
CA CYS A 173 9.58 20.16 9.00
C CYS A 173 10.88 20.06 8.19
N VAL A 174 11.91 20.79 8.58
CA VAL A 174 13.18 20.78 7.86
C VAL A 174 13.82 19.39 7.90
N GLY A 175 14.03 18.80 6.73
CA GLY A 175 14.66 17.49 6.57
C GLY A 175 13.78 16.31 6.97
N SER A 176 12.45 16.49 7.11
CA SER A 176 11.52 15.41 7.47
C SER A 176 10.14 15.62 6.82
N LEU A 177 9.24 14.65 7.02
CA LEU A 177 7.87 14.68 6.55
C LEU A 177 6.89 14.60 7.73
N PRO A 178 5.74 15.32 7.67
CA PRO A 178 4.69 15.19 8.65
C PRO A 178 4.08 13.78 8.61
N GLU A 179 3.35 13.43 9.66
CA GLU A 179 2.71 12.11 9.77
C GLU A 179 1.77 11.81 8.62
N LEU A 180 0.89 12.75 8.30
CA LEU A 180 -0.11 12.63 7.24
C LEU A 180 -0.42 14.00 6.61
N PHE A 181 -1.18 13.98 5.55
CA PHE A 181 -1.71 15.18 4.89
C PHE A 181 -3.24 15.14 4.82
N ASP A 182 -3.86 16.32 4.76
CA ASP A 182 -5.26 16.39 4.35
C ASP A 182 -5.40 15.73 2.96
N GLY A 183 -6.47 14.96 2.75
CA GLY A 183 -6.65 14.18 1.51
C GLY A 183 -7.09 14.99 0.31
N ASN A 184 -7.46 16.28 0.49
CA ASN A 184 -7.86 17.19 -0.56
C ASN A 184 -6.96 18.43 -0.61
N PRO A 185 -6.87 19.12 -1.77
CA PRO A 185 -6.12 20.35 -1.87
C PRO A 185 -6.50 21.37 -0.78
N PRO A 186 -5.53 22.09 -0.23
CA PRO A 186 -4.12 22.18 -0.65
C PRO A 186 -3.19 21.12 -0.03
N PHE A 187 -3.70 19.98 0.46
CA PHE A 187 -2.91 18.89 1.03
C PHE A 187 -2.01 19.35 2.19
N LYS A 188 -2.57 19.97 3.20
CA LYS A 188 -1.80 20.48 4.36
C LYS A 188 -1.24 19.31 5.17
N GLY A 189 0.04 19.42 5.58
CA GLY A 189 0.68 18.51 6.53
C GLY A 189 0.00 18.57 7.89
N ARG A 190 -0.16 17.41 8.54
CA ARG A 190 -0.90 17.23 9.79
C ARG A 190 -0.24 16.15 10.66
N GLY A 191 -0.76 15.99 11.87
CA GLY A 191 -0.30 15.01 12.83
C GLY A 191 1.06 15.36 13.42
N ALA A 192 1.90 14.37 13.67
CA ALA A 192 3.27 14.58 14.14
C ALA A 192 4.08 15.36 13.10
N VAL A 193 4.88 16.32 13.58
CA VAL A 193 5.67 17.23 12.73
C VAL A 193 6.72 16.46 11.94
N SER A 194 7.32 15.42 12.54
CA SER A 194 8.32 14.56 11.91
C SER A 194 7.93 13.10 12.16
N PHE A 195 7.80 12.32 11.08
CA PHE A 195 7.32 10.94 11.17
C PHE A 195 8.28 9.97 10.49
N ALA A 196 8.96 9.15 11.29
CA ALA A 196 10.04 8.28 10.86
C ALA A 196 9.63 7.27 9.77
N MET A 197 8.41 6.72 9.82
CA MET A 197 7.93 5.77 8.80
C MET A 197 7.90 6.40 7.41
N ASN A 198 7.47 7.66 7.30
CA ASN A 198 7.42 8.36 6.02
C ASN A 198 8.81 8.54 5.43
N VAL A 199 9.76 8.98 6.25
CA VAL A 199 11.16 9.16 5.83
C VAL A 199 11.80 7.82 5.46
N ALA A 200 11.59 6.77 6.26
CA ALA A 200 12.14 5.44 6.01
C ALA A 200 11.65 4.86 4.67
N GLU A 201 10.37 5.01 4.34
CA GLU A 201 9.82 4.53 3.07
C GLU A 201 10.36 5.30 1.86
N ILE A 202 10.56 6.61 1.97
CA ILE A 202 11.21 7.39 0.90
C ILE A 202 12.66 6.92 0.68
N LEU A 203 13.43 6.74 1.75
CA LEU A 203 14.79 6.22 1.66
C LEU A 203 14.83 4.81 1.05
N ARG A 204 13.84 3.95 1.39
CA ARG A 204 13.72 2.61 0.81
C ARG A 204 13.50 2.67 -0.70
N ILE A 205 12.65 3.57 -1.19
CA ILE A 205 12.41 3.74 -2.62
C ILE A 205 13.61 4.35 -3.35
N LEU A 206 14.29 5.32 -2.77
CA LEU A 206 15.54 5.85 -3.35
C LEU A 206 16.58 4.73 -3.52
N LYS A 207 16.73 3.86 -2.51
CA LYS A 207 17.59 2.69 -2.61
C LYS A 207 17.11 1.67 -3.65
N LEU A 208 15.80 1.52 -3.82
CA LEU A 208 15.24 0.65 -4.86
C LEU A 208 15.55 1.20 -6.26
N LEU A 209 15.34 2.51 -6.48
CA LEU A 209 15.62 3.18 -7.75
C LEU A 209 17.10 3.08 -8.14
N SER A 210 18.03 3.16 -7.19
CA SER A 210 19.44 3.01 -7.47
C SER A 210 19.81 1.68 -8.12
N LYS A 211 18.99 0.63 -7.92
CA LYS A 211 19.19 -0.68 -8.58
C LYS A 211 18.70 -0.71 -10.03
N TYR A 212 17.88 0.25 -10.44
CA TYR A 212 17.38 0.36 -11.82
C TYR A 212 18.27 1.28 -12.68
N ASN A 213 19.08 2.14 -12.04
CA ASN A 213 19.94 3.12 -12.72
C ASN A 213 21.38 2.58 -12.93
N LEU A 214 21.63 1.29 -12.67
CA LEU A 214 22.84 0.56 -12.98
C LEU A 214 22.64 -0.23 -14.28
#